data_23aa983e5cbe84c8a6b399b9f132a30b
#
_entry.id   23aa983e5cbe84c8a6b399b9f132a30b
#
_cell.length_a   1.000
_cell.length_b   1.000
_cell.length_c   1.000
_cell.angle_alpha   90.00
_cell.angle_beta   90.00
_cell.angle_gamma   90.00
#
_symmetry.space_group_name_H-M   'P 1'
#
loop_
_entity.id
_entity.type
_entity.pdbx_description
1 polymer ?
#
loop_
_entity_poly.entity_id
_entity_poly.type
_entity_poly.pdbx_seq_one_letter_code
_entity_poly.pdbx_strand_id
1 'polypeptide(L)'
;FLTSITYVLQGDDAEHKIDLSDRDYSFAVVESSANSEGTSVYYADGEGNAVEAQSIKQALECADSPDGISTYAARSARKNVRVIALDAGHGGTDPGAQGNGKSEADLTWKIVAACKNKLEAYGFKVVLAREQSGGYSGNDYLYRVQRCVSQGAQAFVSFHINSGSPVAHGAEVYAPTSNEYDYTQVSVELANKVMNNLASMGLSYRGVFQMEVGDEFAVIRCAREQGIPGILIEHGFISNAGDVLNYFSDEGCRRLGEADADAIIAQFPKSTWLDYSSVFDANYYLSHYPDVAKATAGNSDLALDHFINYGMSEGRRGSATFDVQSYFNEYPDLRAAFGFDLVKYYEHYVTAGKAEGRHGTGCSKIEGYATNINGVDYSSVYDPSFYLSNNEDIRSAFSKRSPAGVVMIDDAAVLRHFVSCGMAEG
;
A
#
# COMPACT_ATOMS: atom_id res chain seq x y z
N PHE A 1 -10.49 22.35 20.89
CA PHE A 1 -10.48 20.93 20.51
C PHE A 1 -11.79 20.58 19.85
N LEU A 2 -11.76 19.99 18.66
CA LEU A 2 -12.96 19.55 17.94
C LEU A 2 -13.40 18.23 18.57
N THR A 3 -14.59 18.20 19.17
CA THR A 3 -15.11 16.99 19.82
C THR A 3 -16.00 16.14 18.91
N SER A 4 -16.47 16.71 17.80
CA SER A 4 -17.25 15.99 16.80
C SER A 4 -17.34 16.75 15.48
N ILE A 5 -17.56 16.02 14.40
CA ILE A 5 -17.91 16.57 13.08
C ILE A 5 -19.33 16.11 12.75
N THR A 6 -20.20 17.07 12.39
CA THR A 6 -21.54 16.77 11.84
C THR A 6 -21.54 17.13 10.36
N TYR A 7 -22.03 16.24 9.50
CA TYR A 7 -22.11 16.43 8.06
C TYR A 7 -23.42 15.86 7.50
N VAL A 8 -23.85 16.42 6.37
CA VAL A 8 -25.02 15.94 5.62
C VAL A 8 -24.55 15.48 4.25
N LEU A 9 -24.87 14.27 3.85
CA LEU A 9 -24.55 13.76 2.52
C LEU A 9 -25.50 14.38 1.49
N GLN A 10 -24.99 14.74 0.30
CA GLN A 10 -25.81 15.28 -0.77
C GLN A 10 -26.89 14.28 -1.18
N GLY A 11 -28.16 14.62 -0.95
CA GLY A 11 -29.32 13.77 -1.21
C GLY A 11 -29.81 12.95 0.01
N ASP A 12 -29.26 13.17 1.18
CA ASP A 12 -29.72 12.62 2.45
C ASP A 12 -30.13 13.77 3.39
N ASP A 13 -31.32 13.73 3.96
CA ASP A 13 -31.79 14.73 4.93
C ASP A 13 -31.33 14.43 6.37
N ALA A 14 -30.53 13.36 6.56
CA ALA A 14 -30.04 12.96 7.88
C ALA A 14 -28.69 13.60 8.22
N GLU A 15 -28.57 14.13 9.43
CA GLU A 15 -27.29 14.54 9.99
C GLU A 15 -26.48 13.31 10.45
N HIS A 16 -25.28 13.17 9.95
CA HIS A 16 -24.30 12.17 10.38
C HIS A 16 -23.30 12.81 11.33
N LYS A 17 -22.97 12.16 12.43
CA LYS A 17 -22.03 12.66 13.42
C LYS A 17 -20.87 11.69 13.61
N ILE A 18 -19.63 12.20 13.50
CA ILE A 18 -18.41 11.52 13.90
C ILE A 18 -18.02 12.07 15.26
N ASP A 19 -17.95 11.19 16.26
CA ASP A 19 -17.45 11.56 17.59
C ASP A 19 -15.93 11.46 17.61
N LEU A 20 -15.28 12.54 18.02
CA LEU A 20 -13.83 12.68 18.09
C LEU A 20 -13.33 12.80 19.54
N SER A 21 -14.21 12.59 20.53
CA SER A 21 -13.91 12.83 21.95
C SER A 21 -12.81 11.94 22.52
N ASP A 22 -12.56 10.77 21.89
CA ASP A 22 -11.58 9.78 22.36
C ASP A 22 -10.22 9.86 21.64
N ARG A 23 -10.00 10.87 20.80
CA ARG A 23 -8.78 10.99 19.98
C ARG A 23 -8.26 12.43 19.95
N ASP A 24 -6.94 12.58 20.16
CA ASP A 24 -6.23 13.86 19.93
C ASP A 24 -5.92 14.02 18.42
N TYR A 25 -6.76 14.77 17.72
CA TYR A 25 -6.52 15.10 16.32
C TYR A 25 -5.96 16.50 16.16
N SER A 26 -4.87 16.64 15.39
CA SER A 26 -4.27 17.92 15.02
C SER A 26 -4.83 18.41 13.70
N PHE A 27 -6.11 18.80 13.65
CA PHE A 27 -6.64 19.46 12.46
C PHE A 27 -7.49 20.70 12.80
N ALA A 28 -7.49 21.64 11.87
CA ALA A 28 -8.31 22.82 11.93
C ALA A 28 -9.40 22.77 10.85
N VAL A 29 -10.63 23.04 11.24
CA VAL A 29 -11.71 23.33 10.28
C VAL A 29 -11.70 24.85 10.09
N VAL A 30 -11.44 25.29 8.87
CA VAL A 30 -11.53 26.71 8.52
C VAL A 30 -12.86 26.92 7.81
N GLU A 31 -13.73 27.74 8.40
CA GLU A 31 -14.95 28.18 7.73
C GLU A 31 -14.59 28.94 6.45
N SER A 32 -15.16 28.50 5.33
CA SER A 32 -15.05 29.25 4.09
C SER A 32 -15.80 30.55 4.23
N SER A 33 -15.22 31.66 3.79
CA SER A 33 -15.89 32.94 3.63
C SER A 33 -17.14 32.78 2.74
N ALA A 34 -18.20 33.48 3.08
CA ALA A 34 -19.60 33.37 2.70
C ALA A 34 -19.99 33.33 1.20
N ASN A 35 -19.15 32.91 0.29
CA ASN A 35 -19.45 32.87 -1.17
C ASN A 35 -18.90 31.66 -1.92
N SER A 36 -18.48 30.57 -1.29
CA SER A 36 -18.04 29.34 -2.00
C SER A 36 -18.83 28.13 -1.53
N GLU A 37 -19.32 27.36 -2.49
CA GLU A 37 -19.96 26.07 -2.28
C GLU A 37 -18.89 25.06 -1.82
N GLY A 38 -18.82 24.79 -0.53
CA GLY A 38 -18.02 23.71 0.03
C GLY A 38 -17.29 24.06 1.32
N THR A 39 -17.25 23.11 2.24
CA THR A 39 -16.44 23.18 3.45
C THR A 39 -15.10 22.51 3.19
N SER A 40 -14.00 23.25 3.27
CA SER A 40 -12.66 22.70 3.18
C SER A 40 -12.21 22.21 4.56
N VAL A 41 -11.64 21.02 4.61
CA VAL A 41 -11.05 20.44 5.82
C VAL A 41 -9.53 20.49 5.68
N TYR A 42 -8.86 21.00 6.70
CA TYR A 42 -7.42 21.12 6.75
C TYR A 42 -6.86 20.25 7.89
N TYR A 43 -5.73 19.62 7.67
CA TYR A 43 -4.94 18.98 8.71
C TYR A 43 -3.55 19.64 8.79
N ALA A 44 -2.88 19.50 9.94
CA ALA A 44 -1.51 19.97 10.08
C ALA A 44 -0.54 18.89 9.54
N ASP A 45 0.39 19.29 8.66
CA ASP A 45 1.50 18.43 8.26
C ASP A 45 2.56 18.31 9.37
N GLY A 46 3.58 17.47 9.17
CA GLY A 46 4.67 17.27 10.13
C GLY A 46 5.49 18.54 10.44
N GLU A 47 5.33 19.61 9.66
CA GLU A 47 5.95 20.93 9.88
C GLU A 47 4.98 21.91 10.53
N GLY A 48 3.71 21.52 10.74
CA GLY A 48 2.66 22.35 11.33
C GLY A 48 1.96 23.28 10.34
N ASN A 49 2.16 23.11 9.03
CA ASN A 49 1.44 23.88 8.00
C ASN A 49 0.04 23.28 7.78
N ALA A 50 -0.94 24.14 7.49
CA ALA A 50 -2.28 23.71 7.16
C ALA A 50 -2.32 23.19 5.71
N VAL A 51 -2.68 21.91 5.54
CA VAL A 51 -2.84 21.25 4.23
C VAL A 51 -4.31 20.93 4.03
N GLU A 52 -4.86 21.29 2.87
CA GLU A 52 -6.25 21.02 2.53
C GLU A 52 -6.45 19.53 2.24
N ALA A 53 -7.38 18.89 2.95
CA ALA A 53 -7.73 17.48 2.73
C ALA A 53 -8.80 17.36 1.64
N GLN A 54 -8.61 16.46 0.69
CA GLN A 54 -9.59 16.19 -0.38
C GLN A 54 -10.83 15.45 0.15
N SER A 55 -10.77 14.88 1.36
CA SER A 55 -11.92 14.28 2.03
C SER A 55 -11.72 14.25 3.54
N ILE A 56 -12.81 14.21 4.31
CA ILE A 56 -12.79 14.05 5.77
C ILE A 56 -12.02 12.77 6.15
N LYS A 57 -12.19 11.68 5.38
CA LYS A 57 -11.46 10.43 5.59
C LYS A 57 -9.95 10.62 5.46
N GLN A 58 -9.50 11.34 4.46
CA GLN A 58 -8.08 11.66 4.28
C GLN A 58 -7.54 12.52 5.43
N ALA A 59 -8.32 13.52 5.89
CA ALA A 59 -7.93 14.33 7.04
C ALA A 59 -7.79 13.50 8.32
N LEU A 60 -8.69 12.54 8.55
CA LEU A 60 -8.63 11.63 9.69
C LEU A 60 -7.44 10.66 9.60
N GLU A 61 -7.17 10.10 8.42
CA GLU A 61 -6.04 9.19 8.18
C GLU A 61 -4.69 9.91 8.32
N CYS A 62 -4.61 11.16 7.86
CA CYS A 62 -3.41 11.99 8.01
C CYS A 62 -3.21 12.49 9.44
N ALA A 63 -4.29 12.77 10.18
CA ALA A 63 -4.23 13.19 11.58
C ALA A 63 -3.82 12.06 12.55
N ASP A 64 -4.10 10.80 12.20
CA ASP A 64 -3.66 9.62 12.94
C ASP A 64 -2.17 9.26 12.68
N SER A 65 -1.50 9.93 11.73
CA SER A 65 -0.08 9.75 11.42
C SER A 65 0.75 10.87 12.04
N PRO A 66 1.69 10.59 12.95
CA PRO A 66 2.56 11.62 13.54
C PRO A 66 3.38 12.41 12.51
N ASP A 67 3.55 11.88 11.30
CA ASP A 67 4.33 12.43 10.19
C ASP A 67 3.48 12.94 9.03
N GLY A 68 2.19 13.22 9.27
CA GLY A 68 1.21 13.94 8.44
C GLY A 68 1.33 13.95 6.92
N ILE A 69 1.98 13.01 6.25
CA ILE A 69 1.99 12.86 4.78
C ILE A 69 2.83 11.63 4.36
N SER A 70 3.65 11.06 5.23
CA SER A 70 4.73 10.19 4.76
C SER A 70 4.35 8.74 4.47
N THR A 71 3.15 8.28 4.79
CA THR A 71 2.78 6.88 4.52
C THR A 71 2.38 6.62 3.06
N TYR A 72 2.02 7.63 2.29
CA TYR A 72 1.68 7.49 0.88
C TYR A 72 2.81 7.90 -0.07
N ALA A 73 3.67 8.84 0.28
CA ALA A 73 4.62 9.44 -0.63
C ALA A 73 5.97 8.71 -0.77
N ALA A 74 6.33 7.76 0.08
CA ALA A 74 7.70 7.24 0.14
C ALA A 74 7.88 5.76 -0.17
N ARG A 75 6.86 5.02 -0.60
CA ARG A 75 7.13 3.79 -1.34
C ARG A 75 7.35 4.20 -2.78
N SER A 76 8.62 4.28 -3.20
CA SER A 76 8.92 4.34 -4.63
C SER A 76 8.09 3.22 -5.28
N ALA A 77 6.99 3.59 -5.94
CA ALA A 77 5.96 2.66 -6.45
C ALA A 77 6.50 1.64 -7.48
N ARG A 78 7.79 1.70 -7.75
CA ARG A 78 8.53 0.79 -8.65
C ARG A 78 9.47 -0.15 -7.92
N LYS A 79 9.88 0.16 -6.69
CA LYS A 79 10.87 -0.64 -5.97
C LYS A 79 10.19 -1.73 -5.16
N ASN A 80 10.77 -2.92 -5.22
CA ASN A 80 10.37 -4.06 -4.38
C ASN A 80 8.90 -4.51 -4.54
N VAL A 81 8.28 -4.30 -5.70
CA VAL A 81 6.95 -4.85 -5.99
C VAL A 81 7.08 -6.35 -6.15
N ARG A 82 6.47 -7.11 -5.25
CA ARG A 82 6.50 -8.58 -5.21
C ARG A 82 5.11 -9.20 -5.22
N VAL A 83 4.08 -8.43 -4.90
CA VAL A 83 2.70 -8.89 -4.81
C VAL A 83 1.85 -8.16 -5.83
N ILE A 84 1.32 -8.90 -6.80
CA ILE A 84 0.47 -8.37 -7.87
C ILE A 84 -0.96 -8.86 -7.66
N ALA A 85 -1.91 -7.94 -7.66
CA ALA A 85 -3.33 -8.27 -7.72
C ALA A 85 -3.77 -8.39 -9.17
N LEU A 86 -4.46 -9.48 -9.49
CA LEU A 86 -5.13 -9.70 -10.77
C LEU A 86 -6.64 -9.80 -10.53
N ASP A 87 -7.38 -8.99 -11.25
CA ASP A 87 -8.84 -8.94 -11.21
C ASP A 87 -9.41 -9.42 -12.55
N ALA A 88 -9.97 -10.62 -12.56
CA ALA A 88 -10.79 -11.06 -13.67
C ALA A 88 -12.15 -10.36 -13.61
N GLY A 89 -12.42 -9.45 -14.52
CA GLY A 89 -13.66 -8.67 -14.57
C GLY A 89 -14.91 -9.57 -14.55
N HIS A 90 -16.00 -9.04 -13.99
CA HIS A 90 -17.28 -9.75 -13.87
C HIS A 90 -17.19 -11.01 -12.97
N GLY A 91 -18.04 -12.02 -13.24
CA GLY A 91 -18.03 -13.31 -12.52
C GLY A 91 -19.28 -13.56 -11.69
N GLY A 92 -19.43 -14.78 -11.17
CA GLY A 92 -20.61 -15.20 -10.43
C GLY A 92 -21.88 -15.16 -11.29
N THR A 93 -22.83 -14.35 -10.92
CA THR A 93 -24.08 -14.12 -11.68
C THR A 93 -23.95 -13.05 -12.77
N ASP A 94 -22.84 -12.34 -12.83
CA ASP A 94 -22.54 -11.33 -13.84
C ASP A 94 -21.65 -11.93 -14.95
N PRO A 95 -22.20 -12.25 -16.13
CA PRO A 95 -21.42 -12.80 -17.23
C PRO A 95 -20.55 -11.75 -17.95
N GLY A 96 -20.72 -10.45 -17.64
CA GLY A 96 -20.19 -9.36 -18.44
C GLY A 96 -20.80 -9.32 -19.83
N ALA A 97 -20.08 -8.75 -20.79
CA ALA A 97 -20.48 -8.73 -22.17
C ALA A 97 -20.54 -10.16 -22.74
N GLN A 98 -21.51 -10.37 -23.65
CA GLN A 98 -21.72 -11.64 -24.32
C GLN A 98 -21.79 -11.45 -25.83
N GLY A 99 -21.11 -12.30 -26.58
CA GLY A 99 -21.10 -12.22 -28.04
C GLY A 99 -20.36 -13.40 -28.67
N ASN A 100 -20.71 -13.74 -29.89
CA ASN A 100 -20.07 -14.80 -30.67
C ASN A 100 -19.88 -16.13 -29.91
N GLY A 101 -20.86 -16.48 -29.05
CA GLY A 101 -20.86 -17.71 -28.25
C GLY A 101 -19.89 -17.71 -27.06
N LYS A 102 -19.44 -16.56 -26.60
CA LYS A 102 -18.54 -16.35 -25.47
C LYS A 102 -19.16 -15.44 -24.42
N SER A 103 -18.66 -15.51 -23.19
CA SER A 103 -18.93 -14.54 -22.11
C SER A 103 -17.61 -13.91 -21.64
N GLU A 104 -17.67 -12.65 -21.29
CA GLU A 104 -16.51 -11.91 -20.82
C GLU A 104 -15.93 -12.50 -19.53
N ALA A 105 -16.78 -12.83 -18.54
CA ALA A 105 -16.36 -13.41 -17.28
C ALA A 105 -15.54 -14.71 -17.42
N ASP A 106 -15.86 -15.55 -18.43
CA ASP A 106 -15.10 -16.77 -18.72
C ASP A 106 -13.78 -16.47 -19.41
N LEU A 107 -13.74 -15.50 -20.30
CA LEU A 107 -12.54 -15.10 -21.03
C LEU A 107 -11.53 -14.45 -20.07
N THR A 108 -11.98 -13.49 -19.29
CA THR A 108 -11.13 -12.77 -18.33
C THR A 108 -10.51 -13.73 -17.31
N TRP A 109 -11.28 -14.74 -16.84
CA TRP A 109 -10.74 -15.77 -15.95
C TRP A 109 -9.61 -16.57 -16.61
N LYS A 110 -9.77 -16.98 -17.89
CA LYS A 110 -8.73 -17.74 -18.62
C LYS A 110 -7.46 -16.93 -18.82
N ILE A 111 -7.61 -15.63 -19.16
CA ILE A 111 -6.47 -14.72 -19.35
C ILE A 111 -5.74 -14.52 -18.03
N VAL A 112 -6.48 -14.22 -16.94
CA VAL A 112 -5.93 -14.06 -15.60
C VAL A 112 -5.22 -15.30 -15.12
N ALA A 113 -5.77 -16.50 -15.35
CA ALA A 113 -5.14 -17.77 -14.95
C ALA A 113 -3.78 -17.97 -15.63
N ALA A 114 -3.66 -17.62 -16.90
CA ALA A 114 -2.39 -17.71 -17.64
C ALA A 114 -1.38 -16.66 -17.15
N CYS A 115 -1.82 -15.42 -16.96
CA CYS A 115 -1.01 -14.34 -16.41
C CYS A 115 -0.47 -14.71 -15.02
N LYS A 116 -1.34 -15.19 -14.12
CA LYS A 116 -0.98 -15.66 -12.80
C LYS A 116 0.12 -16.72 -12.84
N ASN A 117 -0.07 -17.78 -13.63
CA ASN A 117 0.90 -18.88 -13.73
C ASN A 117 2.29 -18.38 -14.12
N LYS A 118 2.37 -17.46 -15.08
CA LYS A 118 3.65 -16.90 -15.55
C LYS A 118 4.29 -15.99 -14.51
N LEU A 119 3.49 -15.14 -13.85
CA LEU A 119 3.98 -14.25 -12.78
C LEU A 119 4.50 -15.05 -11.58
N GLU A 120 3.79 -16.10 -11.16
CA GLU A 120 4.23 -16.98 -10.07
C GLU A 120 5.51 -17.76 -10.45
N ALA A 121 5.62 -18.26 -11.68
CA ALA A 121 6.84 -18.86 -12.18
C ALA A 121 8.03 -17.89 -12.20
N TYR A 122 7.78 -16.59 -12.42
CA TYR A 122 8.82 -15.57 -12.30
C TYR A 122 9.18 -15.27 -10.84
N GLY A 123 8.28 -15.51 -9.88
CA GLY A 123 8.50 -15.33 -8.45
C GLY A 123 7.66 -14.23 -7.79
N PHE A 124 6.66 -13.66 -8.47
CA PHE A 124 5.67 -12.83 -7.82
C PHE A 124 4.71 -13.67 -6.97
N LYS A 125 4.25 -13.11 -5.87
CA LYS A 125 3.02 -13.55 -5.23
C LYS A 125 1.84 -12.93 -5.98
N VAL A 126 0.88 -13.75 -6.39
CA VAL A 126 -0.33 -13.28 -7.06
C VAL A 126 -1.53 -13.39 -6.13
N VAL A 127 -2.27 -12.31 -5.99
CA VAL A 127 -3.54 -12.24 -5.27
C VAL A 127 -4.65 -12.07 -6.28
N LEU A 128 -5.69 -12.91 -6.19
CA LEU A 128 -6.86 -12.83 -7.06
C LEU A 128 -7.97 -12.02 -6.40
N ALA A 129 -8.55 -11.07 -7.14
CA ALA A 129 -9.68 -10.27 -6.66
C ALA A 129 -10.97 -11.09 -6.51
N ARG A 130 -11.12 -12.17 -7.29
CA ARG A 130 -12.19 -13.16 -7.17
C ARG A 130 -11.71 -14.59 -7.42
N GLU A 131 -12.49 -15.56 -7.03
CA GLU A 131 -12.35 -16.97 -7.40
C GLU A 131 -13.01 -17.24 -8.78
N GLN A 132 -12.77 -18.40 -9.36
CA GLN A 132 -13.30 -18.76 -10.69
C GLN A 132 -14.83 -18.68 -10.76
N SER A 133 -15.52 -19.31 -9.82
CA SER A 133 -16.98 -19.30 -9.71
C SER A 133 -17.51 -18.12 -8.89
N GLY A 134 -16.61 -17.34 -8.31
CA GLY A 134 -16.91 -16.20 -7.48
C GLY A 134 -17.16 -14.98 -8.33
N GLY A 135 -18.16 -14.25 -7.96
CA GLY A 135 -18.42 -12.89 -8.37
C GLY A 135 -19.29 -12.32 -7.28
N TYR A 136 -19.11 -11.08 -7.02
CA TYR A 136 -19.95 -10.40 -6.05
C TYR A 136 -21.06 -9.71 -6.86
N SER A 137 -22.28 -9.74 -6.35
CA SER A 137 -23.37 -8.99 -6.95
C SER A 137 -23.25 -7.51 -6.58
N GLY A 138 -23.44 -6.62 -7.54
CA GLY A 138 -23.47 -5.18 -7.33
C GLY A 138 -22.11 -4.48 -7.51
N ASN A 139 -21.99 -3.26 -7.00
CA ASN A 139 -20.81 -2.41 -7.11
C ASN A 139 -19.73 -2.82 -6.10
N ASP A 140 -19.11 -3.99 -6.30
CA ASP A 140 -18.11 -4.56 -5.39
C ASP A 140 -16.67 -4.12 -5.69
N TYR A 141 -16.47 -3.14 -6.55
CA TYR A 141 -15.16 -2.70 -7.02
C TYR A 141 -14.21 -2.30 -5.90
N LEU A 142 -14.70 -1.58 -4.90
CA LEU A 142 -13.91 -1.21 -3.73
C LEU A 142 -13.49 -2.45 -2.94
N TYR A 143 -14.42 -3.39 -2.74
CA TYR A 143 -14.14 -4.63 -2.02
C TYR A 143 -13.08 -5.48 -2.72
N ARG A 144 -13.10 -5.59 -4.05
CA ARG A 144 -12.10 -6.31 -4.85
C ARG A 144 -10.71 -5.75 -4.61
N VAL A 145 -10.56 -4.43 -4.71
CA VAL A 145 -9.28 -3.76 -4.50
C VAL A 145 -8.84 -3.87 -3.04
N GLN A 146 -9.70 -3.54 -2.08
CA GLN A 146 -9.38 -3.60 -0.65
C GLN A 146 -9.00 -5.01 -0.20
N ARG A 147 -9.70 -6.04 -0.68
CA ARG A 147 -9.36 -7.44 -0.43
C ARG A 147 -7.95 -7.78 -0.90
N CYS A 148 -7.56 -7.29 -2.06
CA CYS A 148 -6.22 -7.53 -2.59
C CYS A 148 -5.16 -6.76 -1.79
N VAL A 149 -5.41 -5.50 -1.46
CA VAL A 149 -4.50 -4.67 -0.68
C VAL A 149 -4.31 -5.23 0.74
N SER A 150 -5.38 -5.73 1.39
CA SER A 150 -5.27 -6.38 2.70
C SER A 150 -4.42 -7.66 2.68
N GLN A 151 -4.22 -8.26 1.51
CA GLN A 151 -3.32 -9.41 1.29
C GLN A 151 -1.92 -8.98 0.82
N GLY A 152 -1.62 -7.68 0.86
CA GLY A 152 -0.32 -7.10 0.56
C GLY A 152 -0.10 -6.74 -0.92
N ALA A 153 -1.16 -6.67 -1.75
CA ALA A 153 -1.02 -6.27 -3.15
C ALA A 153 -0.40 -4.88 -3.28
N GLN A 154 0.57 -4.76 -4.18
CA GLN A 154 1.36 -3.56 -4.43
C GLN A 154 1.11 -2.97 -5.83
N ALA A 155 0.40 -3.70 -6.68
CA ALA A 155 -0.14 -3.23 -7.95
C ALA A 155 -1.42 -4.00 -8.26
N PHE A 156 -2.35 -3.37 -9.00
CA PHE A 156 -3.66 -3.93 -9.34
C PHE A 156 -3.89 -3.89 -10.85
N VAL A 157 -4.21 -5.03 -11.45
CA VAL A 157 -4.46 -5.15 -12.89
C VAL A 157 -5.82 -5.80 -13.10
N SER A 158 -6.76 -5.08 -13.71
CA SER A 158 -8.10 -5.55 -14.05
C SER A 158 -8.18 -5.95 -15.52
N PHE A 159 -8.77 -7.09 -15.78
CA PHE A 159 -8.86 -7.74 -17.10
C PHE A 159 -10.31 -7.76 -17.58
N HIS A 160 -10.56 -7.18 -18.73
CA HIS A 160 -11.86 -7.02 -19.36
C HIS A 160 -11.83 -7.36 -20.85
N ILE A 161 -13.00 -7.53 -21.45
CA ILE A 161 -13.22 -7.68 -22.89
C ILE A 161 -14.30 -6.70 -23.29
N ASN A 162 -13.93 -5.77 -24.14
CA ASN A 162 -14.81 -4.72 -24.63
C ASN A 162 -16.01 -5.27 -25.45
N SER A 163 -17.04 -4.46 -25.55
CA SER A 163 -18.20 -4.72 -26.40
C SER A 163 -18.66 -3.44 -27.08
N GLY A 164 -19.16 -3.56 -28.30
CA GLY A 164 -19.64 -2.41 -29.06
C GLY A 164 -20.16 -2.79 -30.43
N SER A 165 -19.93 -1.91 -31.41
CA SER A 165 -20.24 -2.22 -32.78
C SER A 165 -19.46 -3.45 -33.27
N PRO A 166 -20.05 -4.36 -34.09
CA PRO A 166 -19.36 -5.52 -34.63
C PRO A 166 -18.11 -5.21 -35.47
N VAL A 167 -17.96 -3.97 -35.92
CA VAL A 167 -16.76 -3.53 -36.66
C VAL A 167 -15.67 -2.96 -35.74
N ALA A 168 -15.98 -2.67 -34.48
CA ALA A 168 -14.99 -2.26 -33.47
C ALA A 168 -14.10 -3.45 -33.12
N HIS A 169 -12.78 -3.26 -33.08
CA HIS A 169 -11.80 -4.31 -32.82
C HIS A 169 -10.52 -3.74 -32.17
N GLY A 170 -9.72 -4.59 -31.55
CA GLY A 170 -8.43 -4.22 -30.98
C GLY A 170 -8.48 -3.90 -29.48
N ALA A 171 -7.33 -3.66 -28.88
CA ALA A 171 -7.17 -3.49 -27.44
C ALA A 171 -7.15 -2.02 -27.00
N GLU A 172 -7.62 -1.79 -25.80
CA GLU A 172 -7.56 -0.52 -25.07
C GLU A 172 -7.01 -0.76 -23.67
N VAL A 173 -6.25 0.19 -23.12
CA VAL A 173 -5.81 0.13 -21.72
C VAL A 173 -6.12 1.45 -21.05
N TYR A 174 -6.68 1.37 -19.85
CA TYR A 174 -7.07 2.53 -19.06
C TYR A 174 -6.17 2.62 -17.81
N ALA A 175 -5.70 3.84 -17.55
CA ALA A 175 -4.88 4.19 -16.40
C ALA A 175 -5.36 5.50 -15.77
N PRO A 176 -5.07 5.80 -14.51
CA PRO A 176 -5.32 7.11 -13.95
C PRO A 176 -4.45 8.15 -14.66
N THR A 177 -4.91 9.41 -14.70
CA THR A 177 -4.07 10.52 -15.15
C THR A 177 -2.79 10.56 -14.31
N SER A 178 -1.65 10.65 -15.00
CA SER A 178 -0.37 10.88 -14.34
C SER A 178 -0.37 12.27 -13.73
N ASN A 179 -0.29 12.32 -12.42
CA ASN A 179 -0.19 13.54 -11.62
C ASN A 179 1.05 13.49 -10.71
N GLU A 180 1.03 14.17 -9.60
CA GLU A 180 2.14 14.26 -8.61
C GLU A 180 2.51 12.92 -7.94
N TYR A 181 1.72 11.85 -8.09
CA TYR A 181 1.96 10.60 -7.40
C TYR A 181 2.75 9.60 -8.27
N ASP A 182 3.84 9.07 -7.73
CA ASP A 182 4.68 8.09 -8.41
C ASP A 182 3.90 6.86 -8.92
N TYR A 183 2.91 6.39 -8.16
CA TYR A 183 2.14 5.21 -8.55
C TYR A 183 1.20 5.46 -9.73
N THR A 184 0.72 6.69 -9.95
CA THR A 184 -0.07 7.03 -11.15
C THR A 184 0.81 7.06 -12.39
N GLN A 185 2.02 7.57 -12.29
CA GLN A 185 3.02 7.49 -13.35
C GLN A 185 3.37 6.03 -13.69
N VAL A 186 3.56 5.19 -12.66
CA VAL A 186 3.81 3.74 -12.83
C VAL A 186 2.65 3.05 -13.53
N SER A 187 1.40 3.44 -13.23
CA SER A 187 0.20 2.91 -13.92
C SER A 187 0.24 3.21 -15.42
N VAL A 188 0.55 4.44 -15.81
CA VAL A 188 0.65 4.86 -17.23
C VAL A 188 1.77 4.10 -17.94
N GLU A 189 2.92 3.91 -17.31
CA GLU A 189 4.02 3.14 -17.89
C GLU A 189 3.68 1.67 -18.07
N LEU A 190 3.01 1.06 -17.09
CA LEU A 190 2.52 -0.32 -17.18
C LEU A 190 1.50 -0.46 -18.30
N ALA A 191 0.53 0.47 -18.37
CA ALA A 191 -0.48 0.49 -19.42
C ALA A 191 0.13 0.53 -20.83
N ASN A 192 1.18 1.36 -21.03
CA ASN A 192 1.90 1.42 -22.30
C ASN A 192 2.64 0.11 -22.63
N LYS A 193 3.25 -0.56 -21.63
CA LYS A 193 3.92 -1.85 -21.84
C LYS A 193 2.93 -2.93 -22.23
N VAL A 194 1.79 -3.02 -21.53
CA VAL A 194 0.70 -3.94 -21.86
C VAL A 194 0.22 -3.70 -23.27
N MET A 195 -0.12 -2.46 -23.61
CA MET A 195 -0.64 -2.11 -24.93
C MET A 195 0.35 -2.45 -26.04
N ASN A 196 1.64 -2.20 -25.84
CA ASN A 196 2.69 -2.55 -26.80
C ASN A 196 2.80 -4.08 -27.01
N ASN A 197 2.71 -4.86 -25.94
CA ASN A 197 2.74 -6.32 -26.02
C ASN A 197 1.51 -6.86 -26.76
N LEU A 198 0.31 -6.36 -26.47
CA LEU A 198 -0.92 -6.75 -27.15
C LEU A 198 -0.89 -6.39 -28.64
N ALA A 199 -0.40 -5.19 -28.99
CA ALA A 199 -0.22 -4.78 -30.37
C ALA A 199 0.80 -5.66 -31.11
N SER A 200 1.88 -6.09 -30.43
CA SER A 200 2.87 -6.99 -31.00
C SER A 200 2.30 -8.40 -31.29
N MET A 201 1.21 -8.79 -30.64
CA MET A 201 0.47 -10.01 -30.93
C MET A 201 -0.47 -9.88 -32.13
N GLY A 202 -0.66 -8.66 -32.65
CA GLY A 202 -1.53 -8.37 -33.79
C GLY A 202 -2.87 -7.73 -33.44
N LEU A 203 -3.17 -7.45 -32.16
CA LEU A 203 -4.34 -6.64 -31.82
C LEU A 203 -4.14 -5.20 -32.31
N SER A 204 -5.19 -4.61 -32.85
CA SER A 204 -5.15 -3.19 -33.21
C SER A 204 -4.94 -2.33 -31.98
N TYR A 205 -3.94 -1.46 -32.03
CA TYR A 205 -3.64 -0.49 -30.97
C TYR A 205 -4.72 0.62 -31.00
N ARG A 206 -5.64 0.60 -30.04
CA ARG A 206 -6.68 1.65 -29.97
C ARG A 206 -6.26 2.82 -29.08
N GLY A 207 -5.52 2.56 -28.01
CA GLY A 207 -4.96 3.62 -27.17
C GLY A 207 -4.70 3.19 -25.73
N VAL A 208 -3.90 4.03 -25.05
CA VAL A 208 -3.82 4.10 -23.59
C VAL A 208 -4.58 5.35 -23.19
N PHE A 209 -5.66 5.18 -22.44
CA PHE A 209 -6.53 6.26 -22.02
C PHE A 209 -6.25 6.61 -20.57
N GLN A 210 -5.90 7.87 -20.33
CA GLN A 210 -5.70 8.38 -18.98
C GLN A 210 -7.01 8.99 -18.48
N MET A 211 -7.51 8.42 -17.37
CA MET A 211 -8.79 8.79 -16.78
C MET A 211 -8.57 9.87 -15.71
N GLU A 212 -9.26 11.00 -15.84
CA GLU A 212 -9.21 12.07 -14.84
C GLU A 212 -9.88 11.66 -13.53
N VAL A 213 -9.53 12.34 -12.45
CA VAL A 213 -10.12 12.10 -11.12
C VAL A 213 -11.63 12.35 -11.16
N GLY A 214 -12.39 11.32 -10.80
CA GLY A 214 -13.85 11.33 -10.87
C GLY A 214 -14.44 10.63 -12.10
N ASP A 215 -13.70 10.54 -13.20
CA ASP A 215 -14.12 9.87 -14.43
C ASP A 215 -13.50 8.46 -14.58
N GLU A 216 -12.62 8.06 -13.64
CA GLU A 216 -11.99 6.74 -13.70
C GLU A 216 -12.99 5.61 -13.52
N PHE A 217 -12.69 4.47 -14.17
CA PHE A 217 -13.32 3.21 -13.77
C PHE A 217 -13.13 2.96 -12.28
N ALA A 218 -14.17 2.44 -11.63
CA ALA A 218 -14.19 2.31 -10.17
C ALA A 218 -12.98 1.55 -9.60
N VAL A 219 -12.49 0.50 -10.27
CA VAL A 219 -11.31 -0.26 -9.85
C VAL A 219 -10.02 0.57 -9.94
N ILE A 220 -9.87 1.42 -10.96
CA ILE A 220 -8.71 2.33 -11.12
C ILE A 220 -8.73 3.36 -10.01
N ARG A 221 -9.90 3.99 -9.77
CA ARG A 221 -10.08 4.95 -8.68
C ARG A 221 -9.77 4.33 -7.32
N CYS A 222 -10.33 3.13 -7.04
CA CYS A 222 -10.08 2.44 -5.78
C CYS A 222 -8.60 2.08 -5.59
N ALA A 223 -7.89 1.65 -6.64
CA ALA A 223 -6.45 1.37 -6.57
C ALA A 223 -5.65 2.66 -6.27
N ARG A 224 -5.99 3.77 -6.94
CA ARG A 224 -5.40 5.09 -6.69
C ARG A 224 -5.63 5.54 -5.23
N GLU A 225 -6.85 5.40 -4.71
CA GLU A 225 -7.20 5.72 -3.33
C GLU A 225 -6.47 4.86 -2.30
N GLN A 226 -6.07 3.64 -2.68
CA GLN A 226 -5.23 2.77 -1.85
C GLN A 226 -3.72 3.00 -2.05
N GLY A 227 -3.32 4.00 -2.88
CA GLY A 227 -1.93 4.38 -3.11
C GLY A 227 -1.09 3.35 -3.88
N ILE A 228 -1.72 2.52 -4.72
CA ILE A 228 -1.04 1.53 -5.55
C ILE A 228 -1.29 1.77 -7.03
N PRO A 229 -0.34 1.39 -7.92
CA PRO A 229 -0.58 1.40 -9.36
C PRO A 229 -1.78 0.54 -9.73
N GLY A 230 -2.66 1.07 -10.59
CA GLY A 230 -3.83 0.35 -11.08
C GLY A 230 -4.11 0.63 -12.56
N ILE A 231 -4.41 -0.43 -13.33
CA ILE A 231 -4.84 -0.34 -14.72
C ILE A 231 -6.02 -1.26 -15.00
N LEU A 232 -6.77 -0.97 -16.06
CA LEU A 232 -7.79 -1.84 -16.63
C LEU A 232 -7.48 -2.09 -18.11
N ILE A 233 -7.51 -3.34 -18.52
CA ILE A 233 -7.17 -3.80 -19.87
C ILE A 233 -8.43 -4.32 -20.56
N GLU A 234 -8.73 -3.79 -21.73
CA GLU A 234 -9.73 -4.30 -22.65
C GLU A 234 -9.03 -5.05 -23.80
N HIS A 235 -9.06 -6.37 -23.76
CA HIS A 235 -8.25 -7.26 -24.62
C HIS A 235 -8.78 -7.44 -26.04
N GLY A 236 -9.75 -6.67 -26.45
CA GLY A 236 -10.43 -6.76 -27.75
C GLY A 236 -11.94 -6.69 -27.58
N PHE A 237 -12.69 -6.93 -28.64
CA PHE A 237 -14.15 -6.80 -28.65
C PHE A 237 -14.82 -8.16 -28.79
N ILE A 238 -15.62 -8.56 -27.80
CA ILE A 238 -16.41 -9.81 -27.86
C ILE A 238 -17.49 -9.75 -28.94
N SER A 239 -17.90 -8.53 -29.33
CA SER A 239 -18.83 -8.27 -30.44
C SER A 239 -18.19 -8.43 -31.82
N ASN A 240 -16.86 -8.44 -31.94
CA ASN A 240 -16.12 -8.58 -33.18
C ASN A 240 -15.73 -10.04 -33.44
N ALA A 241 -16.23 -10.61 -34.54
CA ALA A 241 -15.95 -12.00 -34.89
C ALA A 241 -14.45 -12.27 -35.15
N GLY A 242 -13.72 -11.28 -35.68
CA GLY A 242 -12.28 -11.37 -35.94
C GLY A 242 -11.48 -11.44 -34.64
N ASP A 243 -11.77 -10.58 -33.66
CA ASP A 243 -11.12 -10.63 -32.33
C ASP A 243 -11.40 -11.96 -31.63
N VAL A 244 -12.68 -12.41 -31.67
CA VAL A 244 -13.06 -13.70 -31.05
C VAL A 244 -12.34 -14.87 -31.70
N LEU A 245 -12.26 -14.91 -33.02
CA LEU A 245 -11.60 -16.00 -33.74
C LEU A 245 -10.09 -16.06 -33.47
N ASN A 246 -9.44 -14.88 -33.44
CA ASN A 246 -7.97 -14.81 -33.37
C ASN A 246 -7.42 -14.86 -31.92
N TYR A 247 -8.19 -14.38 -30.92
CA TYR A 247 -7.67 -14.15 -29.58
C TYR A 247 -8.45 -14.84 -28.46
N PHE A 248 -9.73 -15.23 -28.64
CA PHE A 248 -10.56 -15.73 -27.55
C PHE A 248 -10.80 -17.26 -27.58
N SER A 249 -9.91 -18.00 -28.25
CA SER A 249 -9.75 -19.44 -27.99
C SER A 249 -8.98 -19.65 -26.68
N ASP A 250 -8.96 -20.88 -26.14
CA ASP A 250 -8.18 -21.19 -24.93
C ASP A 250 -6.70 -20.84 -25.11
N GLU A 251 -6.14 -21.16 -26.27
CA GLU A 251 -4.75 -20.81 -26.62
C GLU A 251 -4.58 -19.28 -26.79
N GLY A 252 -5.56 -18.59 -27.37
CA GLY A 252 -5.55 -17.13 -27.50
C GLY A 252 -5.56 -16.45 -26.14
N CYS A 253 -6.45 -16.86 -25.23
CA CYS A 253 -6.50 -16.35 -23.86
C CYS A 253 -5.18 -16.62 -23.11
N ARG A 254 -4.57 -17.81 -23.29
CA ARG A 254 -3.26 -18.11 -22.69
C ARG A 254 -2.19 -17.13 -23.17
N ARG A 255 -2.12 -16.89 -24.48
CA ARG A 255 -1.15 -15.96 -25.07
C ARG A 255 -1.36 -14.51 -24.60
N LEU A 256 -2.62 -14.05 -24.49
CA LEU A 256 -2.95 -12.74 -23.95
C LEU A 256 -2.42 -12.61 -22.51
N GLY A 257 -2.77 -13.55 -21.63
CA GLY A 257 -2.32 -13.51 -20.24
C GLY A 257 -0.81 -13.59 -20.08
N GLU A 258 -0.11 -14.34 -20.94
CA GLU A 258 1.35 -14.39 -20.94
C GLU A 258 1.98 -13.06 -21.41
N ALA A 259 1.37 -12.37 -22.38
CA ALA A 259 1.82 -11.07 -22.83
C ALA A 259 1.64 -9.98 -21.75
N ASP A 260 0.53 -10.03 -21.02
CA ASP A 260 0.29 -9.14 -19.87
C ASP A 260 1.31 -9.40 -18.76
N ALA A 261 1.58 -10.67 -18.46
CA ALA A 261 2.61 -11.02 -17.48
C ALA A 261 3.99 -10.50 -17.89
N ASP A 262 4.36 -10.57 -19.18
CA ASP A 262 5.63 -10.00 -19.67
C ASP A 262 5.71 -8.49 -19.46
N ALA A 263 4.60 -7.77 -19.66
CA ALA A 263 4.54 -6.32 -19.39
C ALA A 263 4.69 -6.01 -17.89
N ILE A 264 4.05 -6.79 -17.02
CA ILE A 264 4.15 -6.65 -15.57
C ILE A 264 5.58 -6.96 -15.11
N ILE A 265 6.19 -8.04 -15.61
CA ILE A 265 7.59 -8.40 -15.32
C ILE A 265 8.56 -7.29 -15.77
N ALA A 266 8.33 -6.71 -16.95
CA ALA A 266 9.16 -5.62 -17.46
C ALA A 266 8.96 -4.31 -16.68
N GLN A 267 7.80 -4.11 -16.04
CA GLN A 267 7.55 -2.96 -15.17
C GLN A 267 8.19 -3.12 -13.79
N PHE A 268 8.16 -4.34 -13.24
CA PHE A 268 8.62 -4.66 -11.88
C PHE A 268 9.68 -5.79 -11.90
N PRO A 269 10.81 -5.61 -12.56
CA PRO A 269 11.80 -6.67 -12.69
C PRO A 269 12.48 -6.99 -11.34
N LYS A 270 12.94 -8.23 -11.16
CA LYS A 270 13.67 -8.67 -9.95
C LYS A 270 14.87 -7.79 -9.59
N SER A 271 15.47 -7.13 -10.56
CA SER A 271 16.57 -6.18 -10.32
C SER A 271 16.17 -4.97 -9.46
N THR A 272 14.87 -4.70 -9.33
CA THR A 272 14.35 -3.65 -8.42
C THR A 272 14.02 -4.18 -7.02
N TRP A 273 14.08 -5.50 -6.80
CA TRP A 273 13.79 -6.10 -5.51
C TRP A 273 14.95 -5.91 -4.55
N LEU A 274 14.63 -5.55 -3.31
CA LEU A 274 15.66 -5.43 -2.29
C LEU A 274 16.21 -6.81 -1.91
N ASP A 275 17.54 -6.87 -1.72
CA ASP A 275 18.20 -8.06 -1.15
C ASP A 275 18.13 -8.02 0.37
N TYR A 276 17.21 -8.79 0.94
CA TYR A 276 17.02 -8.87 2.38
C TYR A 276 18.02 -9.79 3.11
N SER A 277 19.03 -10.35 2.43
CA SER A 277 19.98 -11.31 3.02
C SER A 277 20.72 -10.78 4.26
N SER A 278 20.81 -9.45 4.42
CA SER A 278 21.43 -8.83 5.61
C SER A 278 20.53 -8.85 6.85
N VAL A 279 19.22 -9.02 6.69
CA VAL A 279 18.22 -9.01 7.78
C VAL A 279 17.38 -10.27 7.83
N PHE A 280 17.53 -11.18 6.85
CA PHE A 280 16.75 -12.41 6.73
C PHE A 280 17.61 -13.61 6.36
N ASP A 281 17.42 -14.69 7.10
CA ASP A 281 17.90 -16.04 6.82
C ASP A 281 16.72 -17.01 6.99
N ALA A 282 16.39 -17.75 5.95
CA ALA A 282 15.21 -18.62 5.94
C ALA A 282 15.27 -19.71 7.02
N ASN A 283 16.45 -20.33 7.22
CA ASN A 283 16.64 -21.37 8.24
C ASN A 283 16.48 -20.79 9.64
N TYR A 284 17.07 -19.63 9.89
CA TYR A 284 16.90 -18.92 11.15
C TYR A 284 15.42 -18.62 11.40
N TYR A 285 14.74 -18.00 10.41
CA TYR A 285 13.36 -17.57 10.53
C TYR A 285 12.39 -18.73 10.78
N LEU A 286 12.49 -19.77 9.96
CA LEU A 286 11.64 -20.95 10.09
C LEU A 286 11.86 -21.72 11.39
N SER A 287 13.10 -21.76 11.92
CA SER A 287 13.39 -22.41 13.19
C SER A 287 12.85 -21.61 14.40
N HIS A 288 12.75 -20.29 14.31
CA HIS A 288 12.29 -19.43 15.40
C HIS A 288 10.77 -19.16 15.37
N TYR A 289 10.12 -19.36 14.23
CA TYR A 289 8.69 -19.13 14.05
C TYR A 289 7.97 -20.37 13.51
N PRO A 290 7.58 -21.34 14.40
CA PRO A 290 6.90 -22.58 14.01
C PRO A 290 5.56 -22.35 13.31
N ASP A 291 4.87 -21.25 13.60
CA ASP A 291 3.64 -20.81 12.92
C ASP A 291 3.91 -20.57 11.43
N VAL A 292 4.99 -19.86 11.11
CA VAL A 292 5.42 -19.60 9.73
C VAL A 292 5.89 -20.88 9.06
N ALA A 293 6.71 -21.67 9.76
CA ALA A 293 7.21 -22.94 9.22
C ALA A 293 6.05 -23.88 8.81
N LYS A 294 4.99 -23.92 9.62
CA LYS A 294 3.78 -24.69 9.31
C LYS A 294 3.01 -24.08 8.13
N ALA A 295 2.80 -22.76 8.13
CA ALA A 295 2.03 -22.08 7.09
C ALA A 295 2.69 -22.14 5.71
N THR A 296 4.03 -22.12 5.67
CA THR A 296 4.83 -22.15 4.44
C THR A 296 5.30 -23.57 4.05
N ALA A 297 4.94 -24.59 4.84
CA ALA A 297 5.46 -25.97 4.70
C ALA A 297 7.00 -26.02 4.59
N GLY A 298 7.69 -25.11 5.29
CA GLY A 298 9.15 -25.02 5.31
C GLY A 298 9.77 -24.42 4.03
N ASN A 299 8.97 -23.86 3.13
CA ASN A 299 9.46 -23.24 1.90
C ASN A 299 10.14 -21.88 2.21
N SER A 300 11.39 -21.74 1.78
CA SER A 300 12.23 -20.56 2.03
C SER A 300 11.72 -19.30 1.35
N ASP A 301 11.19 -19.41 0.12
CA ASP A 301 10.68 -18.27 -0.63
C ASP A 301 9.38 -17.74 0.00
N LEU A 302 8.48 -18.64 0.39
CA LEU A 302 7.26 -18.27 1.11
C LEU A 302 7.57 -17.71 2.51
N ALA A 303 8.63 -18.18 3.16
CA ALA A 303 9.09 -17.63 4.43
C ALA A 303 9.62 -16.19 4.26
N LEU A 304 10.36 -15.91 3.18
CA LEU A 304 10.80 -14.57 2.84
C LEU A 304 9.59 -13.66 2.53
N ASP A 305 8.62 -14.15 1.76
CA ASP A 305 7.40 -13.41 1.46
C ASP A 305 6.61 -13.09 2.74
N HIS A 306 6.51 -14.06 3.66
CA HIS A 306 5.90 -13.80 4.96
C HIS A 306 6.67 -12.74 5.76
N PHE A 307 8.01 -12.82 5.80
CA PHE A 307 8.84 -11.85 6.49
C PHE A 307 8.65 -10.43 5.94
N ILE A 308 8.65 -10.27 4.62
CA ILE A 308 8.47 -8.96 3.96
C ILE A 308 7.06 -8.41 4.18
N ASN A 309 6.03 -9.23 4.01
CA ASN A 309 4.65 -8.77 4.02
C ASN A 309 4.05 -8.61 5.43
N TYR A 310 4.60 -9.33 6.42
CA TYR A 310 4.08 -9.36 7.80
C TYR A 310 5.17 -9.27 8.84
N GLY A 311 6.21 -10.09 8.73
CA GLY A 311 7.23 -10.25 9.75
C GLY A 311 7.95 -8.97 10.13
N MET A 312 8.28 -8.11 9.16
CA MET A 312 8.93 -6.81 9.44
C MET A 312 8.01 -5.88 10.22
N SER A 313 6.75 -5.76 9.84
CA SER A 313 5.77 -4.91 10.55
C SER A 313 5.42 -5.46 11.95
N GLU A 314 5.45 -6.78 12.12
CA GLU A 314 5.30 -7.44 13.42
C GLU A 314 6.54 -7.30 14.31
N GLY A 315 7.69 -6.93 13.75
CA GLY A 315 8.98 -6.85 14.44
C GLY A 315 9.64 -8.22 14.63
N ARG A 316 9.34 -9.21 13.79
CA ARG A 316 9.96 -10.53 13.88
C ARG A 316 11.41 -10.47 13.43
N ARG A 317 12.28 -11.05 14.22
CA ARG A 317 13.71 -11.15 13.88
C ARG A 317 13.90 -12.15 12.74
N GLY A 318 14.40 -11.66 11.59
CA GLY A 318 14.59 -12.46 10.39
C GLY A 318 15.91 -13.20 10.32
N SER A 319 16.94 -12.77 11.06
CA SER A 319 18.28 -13.38 11.05
C SER A 319 18.99 -13.23 12.40
N ALA A 320 20.09 -13.96 12.59
CA ALA A 320 20.94 -13.82 13.75
C ALA A 320 21.72 -12.48 13.78
N THR A 321 21.91 -11.86 12.60
CA THR A 321 22.78 -10.68 12.43
C THR A 321 22.04 -9.36 12.47
N PHE A 322 20.71 -9.38 12.52
CA PHE A 322 19.90 -8.18 12.62
C PHE A 322 18.75 -8.37 13.61
N ASP A 323 18.58 -7.40 14.49
CA ASP A 323 17.51 -7.29 15.48
C ASP A 323 16.95 -5.88 15.46
N VAL A 324 15.72 -5.72 15.04
CA VAL A 324 15.09 -4.40 14.90
C VAL A 324 14.97 -3.67 16.24
N GLN A 325 14.79 -4.38 17.37
CA GLN A 325 14.80 -3.76 18.70
C GLN A 325 16.15 -3.14 19.00
N SER A 326 17.24 -3.87 18.73
CA SER A 326 18.61 -3.36 18.92
C SER A 326 18.87 -2.15 18.03
N TYR A 327 18.44 -2.21 16.78
CA TYR A 327 18.62 -1.15 15.79
C TYR A 327 17.81 0.11 16.16
N PHE A 328 16.57 -0.05 16.59
CA PHE A 328 15.76 1.02 17.17
C PHE A 328 16.44 1.67 18.39
N ASN A 329 16.96 0.85 19.29
CA ASN A 329 17.58 1.34 20.50
C ASN A 329 18.84 2.19 20.24
N GLU A 330 19.66 1.78 19.28
CA GLU A 330 21.00 2.34 19.06
C GLU A 330 20.98 3.68 18.30
N TYR A 331 19.98 3.91 17.41
CA TYR A 331 20.03 5.02 16.47
C TYR A 331 18.92 6.06 16.69
N PRO A 332 19.22 7.15 17.44
CA PRO A 332 18.23 8.21 17.71
C PRO A 332 17.80 8.98 16.45
N ASP A 333 18.67 9.12 15.46
CA ASP A 333 18.34 9.72 14.17
C ASP A 333 17.26 8.94 13.43
N LEU A 334 17.30 7.60 13.49
CA LEU A 334 16.29 6.76 12.88
C LEU A 334 14.98 6.78 13.66
N ARG A 335 15.03 6.89 15.01
CA ARG A 335 13.81 7.07 15.81
C ARG A 335 13.10 8.36 15.45
N ALA A 336 13.86 9.45 15.29
CA ALA A 336 13.30 10.73 14.86
C ALA A 336 12.71 10.68 13.44
N ALA A 337 13.32 9.89 12.52
CA ALA A 337 12.89 9.81 11.13
C ALA A 337 11.75 8.81 10.89
N PHE A 338 11.71 7.70 11.64
CA PHE A 338 10.83 6.55 11.33
C PHE A 338 9.78 6.29 12.42
N GLY A 339 9.91 6.90 13.59
CA GLY A 339 8.97 6.69 14.68
C GLY A 339 8.73 5.21 14.97
N PHE A 340 7.48 4.79 14.86
CA PHE A 340 7.05 3.41 15.12
C PHE A 340 6.94 2.51 13.87
N ASP A 341 7.39 2.97 12.71
CA ASP A 341 7.37 2.19 11.48
C ASP A 341 8.54 1.22 11.40
N LEU A 342 8.33 0.01 11.94
CA LEU A 342 9.37 -1.02 11.99
C LEU A 342 9.91 -1.42 10.61
N VAL A 343 9.08 -1.39 9.57
CA VAL A 343 9.52 -1.76 8.21
C VAL A 343 10.64 -0.86 7.73
N LYS A 344 10.56 0.45 8.02
CA LYS A 344 11.60 1.42 7.65
C LYS A 344 12.97 1.12 8.27
N TYR A 345 13.02 0.57 9.48
CA TYR A 345 14.31 0.19 10.10
C TYR A 345 14.97 -0.99 9.39
N TYR A 346 14.20 -2.01 8.98
CA TYR A 346 14.74 -3.11 8.19
C TYR A 346 15.21 -2.64 6.80
N GLU A 347 14.37 -1.87 6.10
CA GLU A 347 14.71 -1.34 4.78
C GLU A 347 15.90 -0.39 4.83
N HIS A 348 16.00 0.46 5.84
CA HIS A 348 17.17 1.32 6.04
C HIS A 348 18.45 0.50 6.21
N TYR A 349 18.43 -0.54 7.06
CA TYR A 349 19.62 -1.38 7.25
C TYR A 349 20.04 -2.07 5.96
N VAL A 350 19.09 -2.56 5.17
CA VAL A 350 19.32 -3.20 3.87
C VAL A 350 19.90 -2.22 2.84
N THR A 351 19.37 -1.00 2.78
CA THR A 351 19.68 -0.04 1.71
C THR A 351 20.86 0.88 2.01
N ALA A 352 21.09 1.19 3.28
CA ALA A 352 22.08 2.16 3.72
C ALA A 352 22.86 1.71 4.97
N GLY A 353 22.17 1.35 6.05
CA GLY A 353 22.75 1.20 7.37
C GLY A 353 23.91 0.21 7.43
N LYS A 354 23.83 -0.92 6.72
CA LYS A 354 24.94 -1.88 6.63
C LYS A 354 26.18 -1.27 5.94
N ALA A 355 25.97 -0.51 4.88
CA ALA A 355 27.05 0.17 4.16
C ALA A 355 27.62 1.35 4.96
N GLU A 356 26.81 1.99 5.80
CA GLU A 356 27.25 3.02 6.76
C GLU A 356 28.04 2.44 7.94
N GLY A 357 28.13 1.09 8.06
CA GLY A 357 28.78 0.41 9.17
C GLY A 357 27.96 0.39 10.47
N ARG A 358 26.65 0.63 10.40
CA ARG A 358 25.76 0.56 11.56
C ARG A 358 25.64 -0.88 12.07
N HIS A 359 25.59 -1.03 13.40
CA HIS A 359 25.41 -2.33 14.03
C HIS A 359 23.96 -2.78 13.94
N GLY A 360 23.72 -4.01 13.54
CA GLY A 360 22.38 -4.60 13.47
C GLY A 360 21.91 -5.26 14.78
N THR A 361 22.81 -5.44 15.75
CA THR A 361 22.55 -6.16 17.02
C THR A 361 23.42 -5.61 18.15
N GLY A 362 23.09 -5.99 19.39
CA GLY A 362 23.97 -5.74 20.55
C GLY A 362 23.51 -4.62 21.46
N CYS A 363 22.63 -3.72 21.01
CA CYS A 363 22.12 -2.62 21.82
C CYS A 363 20.84 -3.04 22.57
N SER A 364 20.94 -3.23 23.89
CA SER A 364 19.82 -3.66 24.74
C SER A 364 19.07 -2.51 25.42
N LYS A 365 19.60 -1.28 25.35
CA LYS A 365 19.00 -0.09 25.96
C LYS A 365 18.93 1.02 24.92
N ILE A 366 17.96 1.90 25.10
CA ILE A 366 17.85 3.07 24.23
C ILE A 366 19.03 4.01 24.47
N GLU A 367 19.76 4.30 23.40
CA GLU A 367 20.87 5.25 23.39
C GLU A 367 20.40 6.61 22.86
N GLY A 368 20.99 7.70 23.36
CA GLY A 368 20.76 9.03 22.84
C GLY A 368 19.29 9.45 22.84
N TYR A 369 18.63 9.37 23.99
CA TYR A 369 17.28 9.92 24.12
C TYR A 369 17.23 11.41 23.72
N ALA A 370 16.08 11.84 23.20
CA ALA A 370 15.84 13.25 22.94
C ALA A 370 15.94 14.08 24.22
N THR A 371 16.78 15.11 24.20
CA THR A 371 16.96 16.07 25.31
C THR A 371 16.80 17.52 24.83
N ASN A 372 16.66 17.73 23.53
CA ASN A 372 16.51 19.07 22.95
C ASN A 372 15.12 19.25 22.34
N ILE A 373 14.48 20.38 22.64
CA ILE A 373 13.22 20.80 22.03
C ILE A 373 13.28 22.30 21.74
N ASN A 374 12.95 22.68 20.51
CA ASN A 374 12.96 24.05 20.05
C ASN A 374 14.29 24.80 20.32
N GLY A 375 15.41 24.08 20.19
CA GLY A 375 16.75 24.62 20.42
C GLY A 375 17.18 24.76 21.88
N VAL A 376 16.36 24.31 22.83
CA VAL A 376 16.69 24.28 24.26
C VAL A 376 17.08 22.86 24.65
N ASP A 377 18.29 22.71 25.20
CA ASP A 377 18.78 21.45 25.75
C ASP A 377 18.40 21.31 27.24
N TYR A 378 17.64 20.27 27.55
CA TYR A 378 17.16 19.93 28.90
C TYR A 378 18.03 18.88 29.61
N SER A 379 19.11 18.43 29.01
CA SER A 379 19.95 17.33 29.54
C SER A 379 20.47 17.57 30.97
N SER A 380 20.56 18.82 31.41
CA SER A 380 20.97 19.18 32.75
C SER A 380 19.92 18.94 33.85
N VAL A 381 18.64 18.82 33.48
CA VAL A 381 17.48 18.69 34.39
C VAL A 381 16.58 17.50 34.01
N TYR A 382 16.84 16.82 32.91
CA TYR A 382 16.04 15.73 32.38
C TYR A 382 16.90 14.51 32.11
N ASP A 383 16.71 13.45 32.93
CA ASP A 383 17.18 12.10 32.65
C ASP A 383 16.00 11.27 32.14
N PRO A 384 15.93 10.96 30.85
CA PRO A 384 14.81 10.20 30.26
C PRO A 384 14.63 8.83 30.89
N SER A 385 15.75 8.13 31.22
CA SER A 385 15.69 6.80 31.80
C SER A 385 15.13 6.84 33.22
N PHE A 386 15.55 7.84 34.01
CA PHE A 386 15.00 8.06 35.35
C PHE A 386 13.52 8.45 35.26
N TYR A 387 13.18 9.39 34.39
CA TYR A 387 11.80 9.87 34.23
C TYR A 387 10.85 8.73 33.85
N LEU A 388 11.19 7.93 32.84
CA LEU A 388 10.39 6.80 32.40
C LEU A 388 10.32 5.65 33.40
N SER A 389 11.36 5.47 34.25
CA SER A 389 11.33 4.42 35.27
C SER A 389 10.46 4.77 36.48
N ASN A 390 10.25 6.07 36.72
CA ASN A 390 9.45 6.56 37.85
C ASN A 390 8.03 7.00 37.45
N ASN A 391 7.71 7.03 36.17
CA ASN A 391 6.40 7.43 35.64
C ASN A 391 5.90 6.35 34.67
N GLU A 392 5.28 5.29 35.21
CA GLU A 392 4.79 4.13 34.43
C GLU A 392 3.68 4.51 33.47
N ASP A 393 2.79 5.43 33.82
CA ASP A 393 1.72 5.98 33.02
C ASP A 393 2.28 6.69 31.79
N ILE A 394 3.32 7.52 31.95
CA ILE A 394 4.01 8.21 30.86
C ILE A 394 4.70 7.20 29.93
N ARG A 395 5.42 6.25 30.54
CA ARG A 395 6.04 5.17 29.76
C ARG A 395 5.00 4.41 28.94
N SER A 396 3.86 4.09 29.53
CA SER A 396 2.76 3.38 28.86
C SER A 396 2.12 4.22 27.76
N ALA A 397 1.90 5.52 28.00
CA ALA A 397 1.27 6.43 27.06
C ALA A 397 2.10 6.66 25.79
N PHE A 398 3.43 6.73 25.92
CA PHE A 398 4.36 7.05 24.83
C PHE A 398 5.14 5.84 24.30
N SER A 399 4.72 4.61 24.60
CA SER A 399 5.34 3.41 24.04
C SER A 399 4.33 2.57 23.25
N LYS A 400 4.86 1.86 22.23
CA LYS A 400 4.14 0.83 21.49
C LYS A 400 4.87 -0.50 21.62
N ARG A 401 4.11 -1.59 21.66
CA ARG A 401 4.65 -2.94 21.57
C ARG A 401 4.13 -3.62 20.32
N SER A 402 5.05 -4.12 19.50
CA SER A 402 4.70 -4.87 18.30
C SER A 402 4.18 -6.29 18.64
N PRO A 403 3.53 -6.99 17.71
CA PRO A 403 3.10 -8.38 17.89
C PRO A 403 4.25 -9.34 18.28
N ALA A 404 5.45 -9.13 17.76
CA ALA A 404 6.63 -9.92 18.11
C ALA A 404 7.35 -9.43 19.39
N GLY A 405 6.79 -8.41 20.06
CA GLY A 405 7.28 -7.97 21.37
C GLY A 405 8.29 -6.82 21.34
N VAL A 406 8.59 -6.23 20.18
CA VAL A 406 9.46 -5.04 20.06
C VAL A 406 8.82 -3.88 20.80
N VAL A 407 9.57 -3.26 21.71
CA VAL A 407 9.12 -2.10 22.49
C VAL A 407 9.75 -0.84 21.95
N MET A 408 8.92 0.07 21.50
CA MET A 408 9.32 1.36 20.95
C MET A 408 8.80 2.48 21.84
N ILE A 409 9.58 3.53 22.02
CA ILE A 409 9.22 4.70 22.81
C ILE A 409 9.40 5.94 21.94
N ASP A 410 8.39 6.81 21.91
CA ASP A 410 8.50 8.16 21.36
C ASP A 410 9.17 9.06 22.38
N ASP A 411 10.51 9.05 22.39
CA ASP A 411 11.32 9.81 23.31
C ASP A 411 11.19 11.33 23.13
N ALA A 412 10.87 11.80 21.95
CA ALA A 412 10.57 13.20 21.70
C ALA A 412 9.22 13.62 22.34
N ALA A 413 8.19 12.76 22.28
CA ALA A 413 6.93 13.02 22.97
C ALA A 413 7.07 12.98 24.49
N VAL A 414 7.88 12.06 25.01
CA VAL A 414 8.22 12.03 26.45
C VAL A 414 8.88 13.31 26.91
N LEU A 415 9.85 13.84 26.13
CA LEU A 415 10.48 15.12 26.43
C LEU A 415 9.48 16.29 26.39
N ARG A 416 8.61 16.30 25.37
CA ARG A 416 7.53 17.33 25.31
C ARG A 416 6.64 17.28 26.55
N HIS A 417 6.25 16.10 27.00
CA HIS A 417 5.47 15.92 28.22
C HIS A 417 6.22 16.44 29.46
N PHE A 418 7.50 16.06 29.63
CA PHE A 418 8.31 16.57 30.72
C PHE A 418 8.35 18.09 30.77
N VAL A 419 8.56 18.74 29.64
CA VAL A 419 8.65 20.23 29.55
C VAL A 419 7.30 20.89 29.79
N SER A 420 6.20 20.30 29.32
CA SER A 420 4.86 20.94 29.44
C SER A 420 4.14 20.66 30.75
N CYS A 421 4.37 19.48 31.35
CA CYS A 421 3.65 19.00 32.54
C CYS A 421 4.62 18.59 33.65
N GLY A 422 5.58 17.70 33.37
CA GLY A 422 6.42 17.08 34.38
C GLY A 422 7.25 18.06 35.23
N MET A 423 7.72 19.16 34.64
CA MET A 423 8.42 20.20 35.44
C MET A 423 7.49 20.95 36.40
N ALA A 424 6.20 20.98 36.17
CA ALA A 424 5.22 21.62 37.05
C ALA A 424 4.68 20.68 38.11
N GLU A 425 4.76 19.38 37.87
CA GLU A 425 4.30 18.34 38.79
C GLU A 425 5.36 17.92 39.81
N GLY A 426 6.64 18.33 39.64
CA GLY A 426 7.78 18.02 40.50
C GLY A 426 8.44 16.71 40.16
#